data_78900044e467be85b759a9e9f1755c40
#
_entry.id   78900044e467be85b759a9e9f1755c40
#
_cell.length_a   1.000
_cell.length_b   1.000
_cell.length_c   1.000
_cell.angle_alpha   90.00
_cell.angle_beta   90.00
_cell.angle_gamma   90.00
#
_symmetry.space_group_name_H-M   'P 1'
#
loop_
_entity.id
_entity.type
_entity.pdbx_description
1 polymer ?
#
loop_
_entity_poly.entity_id
_entity_poly.type
_entity_poly.pdbx_seq_one_letter_code
_entity_poly.pdbx_strand_id
1 'polypeptide(L)'
;HQEKIYVVGHSYGSFLGVLLAKRYPEKIAAYVGIGQVANGPENERISYDFVWNEAQKRGDKKAIQELTRIGEPKNGLYASLDDLTVQRNLMNRYGGATYGKRDNIFTSMVLPVLRTPEYTLIDMIAYVKGVYYNLNQLWKEVIACDFLHTAQKLDVPVFITQGRHDRNTPPEIAKRWFDALEAPKKEWIWFEQSAHSPTHEEKDRWNEVMRTQVLGIK
;
A
#
# COMPACT_ATOMS: atom_id res chain seq x y z
N HIS A 1 26.22 -15.01 12.58
CA HIS A 1 25.07 -14.39 13.23
C HIS A 1 24.90 -12.98 12.68
N GLN A 2 23.74 -12.70 12.07
CA GLN A 2 23.38 -11.35 11.65
C GLN A 2 22.78 -10.64 12.87
N GLU A 3 23.36 -9.52 13.28
CA GLU A 3 22.86 -8.73 14.42
C GLU A 3 21.64 -7.88 14.05
N LYS A 4 21.55 -7.49 12.77
CA LYS A 4 20.47 -6.65 12.24
C LYS A 4 19.85 -7.28 11.00
N ILE A 5 18.55 -6.98 10.79
CA ILE A 5 17.78 -7.44 9.64
C ILE A 5 17.38 -6.26 8.74
N TYR A 6 17.16 -6.53 7.47
CA TYR A 6 16.45 -5.60 6.58
C TYR A 6 14.95 -5.83 6.72
N VAL A 7 14.21 -4.76 6.93
CA VAL A 7 12.74 -4.80 7.02
C VAL A 7 12.17 -4.27 5.71
N VAL A 8 11.42 -5.11 5.00
CA VAL A 8 10.71 -4.75 3.77
C VAL A 8 9.22 -4.82 4.04
N GLY A 9 8.52 -3.70 3.90
CA GLY A 9 7.09 -3.60 4.17
C GLY A 9 6.31 -3.09 2.96
N HIS A 10 5.32 -3.85 2.49
CA HIS A 10 4.44 -3.47 1.40
C HIS A 10 3.04 -3.12 1.92
N SER A 11 2.49 -1.98 1.48
CA SER A 11 1.12 -1.57 1.82
C SER A 11 0.92 -1.53 3.35
N TYR A 12 0.01 -2.35 3.92
CA TYR A 12 -0.12 -2.53 5.36
C TYR A 12 1.22 -2.86 6.04
N GLY A 13 2.07 -3.67 5.40
CA GLY A 13 3.41 -3.97 5.92
C GLY A 13 4.31 -2.74 6.01
N SER A 14 4.08 -1.70 5.21
CA SER A 14 4.83 -0.44 5.31
C SER A 14 4.46 0.36 6.56
N PHE A 15 3.19 0.31 6.98
CA PHE A 15 2.75 0.85 8.27
C PHE A 15 3.47 0.13 9.44
N LEU A 16 3.46 -1.20 9.45
CA LEU A 16 4.15 -1.99 10.47
C LEU A 16 5.67 -1.77 10.45
N GLY A 17 6.26 -1.65 9.25
CA GLY A 17 7.69 -1.43 9.07
C GLY A 17 8.19 -0.12 9.70
N VAL A 18 7.43 0.97 9.55
CA VAL A 18 7.73 2.25 10.22
C VAL A 18 7.64 2.13 11.74
N LEU A 19 6.59 1.47 12.26
CA LEU A 19 6.45 1.25 13.71
C LEU A 19 7.60 0.40 14.26
N LEU A 20 8.02 -0.63 13.53
CA LEU A 20 9.13 -1.49 13.90
C LEU A 20 10.46 -0.70 13.89
N ALA A 21 10.71 0.07 12.81
CA ALA A 21 11.92 0.87 12.67
C ALA A 21 12.04 1.95 13.76
N LYS A 22 10.91 2.52 14.18
CA LYS A 22 10.85 3.46 15.27
C LYS A 22 11.11 2.81 16.64
N ARG A 23 10.58 1.59 16.84
CA ARG A 23 10.62 0.92 18.15
C ARG A 23 11.91 0.15 18.42
N TYR A 24 12.53 -0.42 17.37
CA TYR A 24 13.67 -1.32 17.48
C TYR A 24 14.80 -0.96 16.47
N PRO A 25 15.26 0.31 16.42
CA PRO A 25 16.25 0.72 15.43
C PRO A 25 17.57 -0.05 15.54
N GLU A 26 17.93 -0.53 16.73
CA GLU A 26 19.15 -1.32 16.97
C GLU A 26 19.10 -2.71 16.30
N LYS A 27 17.93 -3.22 15.92
CA LYS A 27 17.73 -4.51 15.24
C LYS A 27 17.63 -4.39 13.73
N ILE A 28 17.55 -3.17 13.18
CA ILE A 28 17.23 -2.94 11.78
C ILE A 28 18.43 -2.33 11.06
N ALA A 29 18.87 -3.00 10.00
CA ALA A 29 19.94 -2.52 9.12
C ALA A 29 19.43 -1.43 8.16
N ALA A 30 18.24 -1.61 7.60
CA ALA A 30 17.53 -0.61 6.82
C ALA A 30 16.03 -0.96 6.73
N TYR A 31 15.21 0.06 6.54
CA TYR A 31 13.78 -0.06 6.24
C TYR A 31 13.51 0.24 4.76
N VAL A 32 12.73 -0.61 4.11
CA VAL A 32 12.25 -0.44 2.73
C VAL A 32 10.72 -0.44 2.72
N GLY A 33 10.14 0.71 2.42
CA GLY A 33 8.70 0.86 2.24
C GLY A 33 8.30 0.72 0.78
N ILE A 34 7.25 -0.06 0.51
CA ILE A 34 6.66 -0.27 -0.82
C ILE A 34 5.18 0.12 -0.74
N GLY A 35 4.73 1.04 -1.59
CA GLY A 35 3.37 1.54 -1.46
C GLY A 35 3.13 2.07 -0.04
N GLN A 36 3.87 3.09 0.34
CA GLN A 36 4.00 3.55 1.71
C GLN A 36 2.72 4.20 2.25
N VAL A 37 2.21 3.67 3.35
CA VAL A 37 1.15 4.30 4.15
C VAL A 37 1.76 5.38 5.05
N ALA A 38 1.25 6.61 4.98
CA ALA A 38 1.76 7.72 5.80
C ALA A 38 0.67 8.51 6.54
N ASN A 39 -0.53 8.64 5.97
CA ASN A 39 -1.70 9.22 6.64
C ASN A 39 -2.96 8.53 6.13
N GLY A 40 -3.65 7.81 6.99
CA GLY A 40 -4.80 6.99 6.61
C GLY A 40 -6.01 7.80 6.10
N PRO A 41 -6.49 8.82 6.82
CA PRO A 41 -7.64 9.60 6.40
C PRO A 41 -7.45 10.27 5.04
N GLU A 42 -6.28 10.88 4.81
CA GLU A 42 -5.98 11.55 3.57
C GLU A 42 -5.77 10.56 2.41
N ASN A 43 -5.15 9.42 2.69
CA ASN A 43 -5.00 8.31 1.75
C ASN A 43 -6.36 7.89 1.17
N GLU A 44 -7.33 7.62 2.04
CA GLU A 44 -8.66 7.18 1.61
C GLU A 44 -9.40 8.27 0.84
N ARG A 45 -9.27 9.53 1.25
CA ARG A 45 -9.88 10.66 0.54
C ARG A 45 -9.33 10.79 -0.88
N ILE A 46 -8.00 10.79 -1.06
CA ILE A 46 -7.38 10.91 -2.40
C ILE A 46 -7.72 9.69 -3.27
N SER A 47 -7.75 8.50 -2.69
CA SER A 47 -8.15 7.29 -3.40
C SER A 47 -9.61 7.36 -3.85
N TYR A 48 -10.53 7.88 -3.02
CA TYR A 48 -11.92 8.12 -3.39
C TYR A 48 -12.05 9.15 -4.50
N ASP A 49 -11.37 10.31 -4.37
CA ASP A 49 -11.36 11.39 -5.36
C ASP A 49 -10.90 10.88 -6.75
N PHE A 50 -9.87 10.03 -6.77
CA PHE A 50 -9.42 9.40 -8.01
C PHE A 50 -10.53 8.59 -8.67
N VAL A 51 -11.20 7.72 -7.90
CA VAL A 51 -12.26 6.85 -8.43
C VAL A 51 -13.46 7.68 -8.90
N TRP A 52 -13.84 8.69 -8.13
CA TRP A 52 -14.92 9.61 -8.47
C TRP A 52 -14.64 10.34 -9.79
N ASN A 53 -13.45 10.93 -9.91
CA ASN A 53 -13.05 11.68 -11.11
C ASN A 53 -12.97 10.77 -12.35
N GLU A 54 -12.46 9.56 -12.22
CA GLU A 54 -12.43 8.57 -13.32
C GLU A 54 -13.84 8.13 -13.73
N ALA A 55 -14.74 7.94 -12.78
CA ALA A 55 -16.13 7.59 -13.05
C ALA A 55 -16.84 8.73 -13.84
N GLN A 56 -16.67 9.97 -13.40
CA GLN A 56 -17.20 11.15 -14.09
C GLN A 56 -16.63 11.29 -15.51
N LYS A 57 -15.31 11.21 -15.64
CA LYS A 57 -14.62 11.33 -16.94
C LYS A 57 -15.07 10.29 -17.95
N ARG A 58 -15.41 9.07 -17.49
CA ARG A 58 -15.85 7.97 -18.32
C ARG A 58 -17.37 7.94 -18.54
N GLY A 59 -18.13 8.77 -17.86
CA GLY A 59 -19.59 8.74 -17.85
C GLY A 59 -20.17 7.43 -17.31
N ASP A 60 -19.44 6.78 -16.34
CA ASP A 60 -19.84 5.50 -15.74
C ASP A 60 -20.95 5.72 -14.72
N LYS A 61 -22.20 5.81 -15.21
CA LYS A 61 -23.37 6.09 -14.37
C LYS A 61 -23.53 5.09 -13.21
N LYS A 62 -23.18 3.81 -13.42
CA LYS A 62 -23.28 2.79 -12.39
C LYS A 62 -22.27 3.06 -11.27
N ALA A 63 -21.01 3.33 -11.62
CA ALA A 63 -19.99 3.67 -10.63
C ALA A 63 -20.35 4.96 -9.86
N ILE A 64 -20.86 5.98 -10.55
CA ILE A 64 -21.32 7.22 -9.90
C ILE A 64 -22.42 6.95 -8.88
N GLN A 65 -23.42 6.11 -9.23
CA GLN A 65 -24.46 5.70 -8.29
C GLN A 65 -23.90 4.96 -7.07
N GLU A 66 -23.01 3.99 -7.30
CA GLU A 66 -22.35 3.23 -6.22
C GLU A 66 -21.54 4.16 -5.30
N LEU A 67 -20.74 5.06 -5.86
CA LEU A 67 -19.95 6.03 -5.10
C LEU A 67 -20.83 7.02 -4.33
N THR A 68 -21.93 7.48 -4.92
CA THR A 68 -22.92 8.34 -4.23
C THR A 68 -23.55 7.60 -3.05
N ARG A 69 -23.85 6.31 -3.22
CA ARG A 69 -24.43 5.46 -2.16
C ARG A 69 -23.49 5.26 -0.97
N ILE A 70 -22.20 4.90 -1.26
CA ILE A 70 -21.23 4.67 -0.19
C ILE A 70 -20.74 5.97 0.45
N GLY A 71 -20.75 7.08 -0.29
CA GLY A 71 -20.28 8.39 0.14
C GLY A 71 -18.75 8.45 0.30
N GLU A 72 -18.27 9.66 0.59
CA GLU A 72 -16.87 9.89 0.95
C GLU A 72 -16.51 9.25 2.29
N PRO A 73 -15.28 8.72 2.45
CA PRO A 73 -14.84 8.15 3.72
C PRO A 73 -14.74 9.25 4.80
N LYS A 74 -15.41 9.03 5.93
CA LYS A 74 -15.37 9.94 7.09
C LYS A 74 -14.14 9.63 7.94
N ASN A 75 -13.22 10.57 8.04
CA ASN A 75 -11.91 10.35 8.68
C ASN A 75 -11.20 9.07 8.17
N GLY A 76 -11.30 8.82 6.84
CA GLY A 76 -10.74 7.66 6.19
C GLY A 76 -11.54 6.37 6.32
N LEU A 77 -12.68 6.36 7.02
CA LEU A 77 -13.50 5.17 7.22
C LEU A 77 -14.79 5.23 6.40
N TYR A 78 -15.05 4.15 5.66
CA TYR A 78 -16.35 3.87 5.07
C TYR A 78 -17.30 3.32 6.12
N ALA A 79 -18.61 3.37 5.85
CA ALA A 79 -19.63 2.89 6.78
C ALA A 79 -19.51 1.36 7.03
N SER A 80 -19.00 0.61 6.05
CA SER A 80 -18.80 -0.83 6.16
C SER A 80 -17.58 -1.29 5.34
N LEU A 81 -17.10 -2.51 5.57
CA LEU A 81 -16.08 -3.16 4.71
C LEU A 81 -16.62 -3.45 3.30
N ASP A 82 -17.92 -3.64 3.15
CA ASP A 82 -18.54 -3.82 1.83
C ASP A 82 -18.44 -2.53 1.01
N ASP A 83 -18.64 -1.36 1.63
CA ASP A 83 -18.46 -0.07 0.98
C ASP A 83 -17.00 0.20 0.61
N LEU A 84 -16.06 -0.15 1.49
CA LEU A 84 -14.63 -0.14 1.17
C LEU A 84 -14.33 -1.05 -0.04
N THR A 85 -14.93 -2.24 -0.08
CA THR A 85 -14.75 -3.21 -1.17
C THR A 85 -15.29 -2.66 -2.50
N VAL A 86 -16.42 -1.97 -2.48
CA VAL A 86 -16.96 -1.28 -3.67
C VAL A 86 -15.95 -0.26 -4.21
N GLN A 87 -15.43 0.61 -3.36
CA GLN A 87 -14.42 1.60 -3.76
C GLN A 87 -13.16 0.94 -4.31
N ARG A 88 -12.62 -0.10 -3.66
CA ARG A 88 -11.43 -0.83 -4.11
C ARG A 88 -11.64 -1.54 -5.47
N ASN A 89 -12.81 -2.12 -5.70
CA ASN A 89 -13.14 -2.72 -7.00
C ASN A 89 -13.18 -1.67 -8.12
N LEU A 90 -13.73 -0.50 -7.85
CA LEU A 90 -13.75 0.60 -8.81
C LEU A 90 -12.34 1.14 -9.07
N MET A 91 -11.53 1.32 -8.03
CA MET A 91 -10.13 1.74 -8.13
C MET A 91 -9.32 0.77 -8.99
N ASN A 92 -9.43 -0.55 -8.76
CA ASN A 92 -8.77 -1.58 -9.56
C ASN A 92 -9.24 -1.54 -11.02
N ARG A 93 -10.56 -1.42 -11.25
CA ARG A 93 -11.15 -1.33 -12.58
C ARG A 93 -10.64 -0.11 -13.37
N TYR A 94 -10.29 0.96 -12.68
CA TYR A 94 -9.74 2.17 -13.28
C TYR A 94 -8.20 2.19 -13.34
N GLY A 95 -7.54 1.11 -12.92
CA GLY A 95 -6.09 0.93 -13.03
C GLY A 95 -5.29 1.60 -11.90
N GLY A 96 -5.94 1.90 -10.76
CA GLY A 96 -5.28 2.56 -9.63
C GLY A 96 -4.45 1.63 -8.74
N ALA A 97 -4.60 0.30 -8.87
CA ALA A 97 -3.81 -0.67 -8.11
C ALA A 97 -2.76 -1.40 -8.95
N THR A 98 -2.98 -1.57 -10.26
CA THR A 98 -2.03 -2.22 -11.18
C THR A 98 -1.90 -1.36 -12.43
N TYR A 99 -0.67 -1.00 -12.79
CA TYR A 99 -0.41 -0.15 -13.95
C TYR A 99 -0.83 -0.80 -15.26
N GLY A 100 -1.56 -0.07 -16.08
CA GLY A 100 -1.98 -0.53 -17.40
C GLY A 100 -2.97 -1.69 -17.43
N LYS A 101 -3.40 -2.21 -16.26
CA LYS A 101 -4.38 -3.30 -16.16
C LYS A 101 -5.68 -2.83 -15.54
N ARG A 102 -6.77 -3.48 -15.94
CA ARG A 102 -8.11 -3.31 -15.36
C ARG A 102 -8.46 -4.58 -14.62
N ASP A 103 -7.98 -4.67 -13.40
CA ASP A 103 -8.20 -5.82 -12.52
C ASP A 103 -9.40 -5.57 -11.59
N ASN A 104 -9.76 -6.61 -10.86
CA ASN A 104 -10.64 -6.53 -9.70
C ASN A 104 -10.00 -7.35 -8.56
N ILE A 105 -10.56 -7.25 -7.35
CA ILE A 105 -10.02 -7.97 -6.18
C ILE A 105 -9.90 -9.47 -6.44
N PHE A 106 -10.86 -10.06 -7.14
CA PHE A 106 -10.80 -11.49 -7.44
C PHE A 106 -9.61 -11.84 -8.34
N THR A 107 -9.41 -11.12 -9.44
CA THR A 107 -8.31 -11.39 -10.38
C THR A 107 -6.93 -11.02 -9.83
N SER A 108 -6.84 -10.01 -8.98
CA SER A 108 -5.57 -9.54 -8.43
C SER A 108 -5.14 -10.25 -7.14
N MET A 109 -6.07 -10.72 -6.32
CA MET A 109 -5.77 -11.32 -5.01
C MET A 109 -6.18 -12.79 -4.91
N VAL A 110 -7.39 -13.15 -5.35
CA VAL A 110 -7.93 -14.50 -5.14
C VAL A 110 -7.40 -15.47 -6.18
N LEU A 111 -7.43 -15.10 -7.46
CA LEU A 111 -7.03 -15.98 -8.55
C LEU A 111 -5.57 -16.45 -8.48
N PRO A 112 -4.56 -15.63 -8.07
CA PRO A 112 -3.21 -16.11 -7.84
C PRO A 112 -3.13 -17.19 -6.76
N VAL A 113 -3.87 -17.02 -5.65
CA VAL A 113 -3.92 -18.02 -4.57
C VAL A 113 -4.54 -19.33 -5.06
N LEU A 114 -5.61 -19.27 -5.88
CA LEU A 114 -6.23 -20.46 -6.46
C LEU A 114 -5.32 -21.21 -7.45
N ARG A 115 -4.29 -20.56 -7.98
CA ARG A 115 -3.36 -21.15 -8.96
C ARG A 115 -2.03 -21.60 -8.36
N THR A 116 -1.80 -21.32 -7.08
CA THR A 116 -0.57 -21.75 -6.43
C THR A 116 -0.69 -23.18 -5.93
N PRO A 117 0.29 -24.05 -6.22
CA PRO A 117 0.26 -25.44 -5.78
C PRO A 117 0.51 -25.63 -4.29
N GLU A 118 0.98 -24.58 -3.60
CA GLU A 118 1.29 -24.59 -2.18
C GLU A 118 0.06 -24.54 -1.28
N TYR A 119 -1.10 -24.13 -1.81
CA TYR A 119 -2.35 -24.01 -1.05
C TYR A 119 -3.33 -25.14 -1.36
N THR A 120 -3.85 -25.79 -0.32
CA THR A 120 -5.01 -26.66 -0.43
C THR A 120 -6.30 -25.86 -0.50
N LEU A 121 -7.42 -26.51 -0.83
CA LEU A 121 -8.75 -25.86 -0.81
C LEU A 121 -9.11 -25.31 0.59
N ILE A 122 -8.67 -26.00 1.64
CA ILE A 122 -8.88 -25.56 3.04
C ILE A 122 -8.09 -24.27 3.30
N ASP A 123 -6.83 -24.23 2.86
CA ASP A 123 -5.97 -23.04 3.00
C ASP A 123 -6.55 -21.84 2.24
N MET A 124 -7.11 -22.05 1.07
CA MET A 124 -7.78 -20.99 0.29
C MET A 124 -8.97 -20.38 1.03
N ILE A 125 -9.81 -21.23 1.64
CA ILE A 125 -10.92 -20.78 2.48
C ILE A 125 -10.41 -20.04 3.71
N ALA A 126 -9.38 -20.57 4.37
CA ALA A 126 -8.75 -19.95 5.53
C ALA A 126 -8.12 -18.59 5.15
N TYR A 127 -7.46 -18.50 3.99
CA TYR A 127 -6.88 -17.26 3.49
C TYR A 127 -7.94 -16.15 3.34
N VAL A 128 -9.04 -16.43 2.65
CA VAL A 128 -10.13 -15.44 2.44
C VAL A 128 -10.72 -15.00 3.78
N LYS A 129 -11.02 -15.96 4.67
CA LYS A 129 -11.53 -15.65 6.02
C LYS A 129 -10.52 -14.85 6.84
N GLY A 130 -9.23 -15.19 6.75
CA GLY A 130 -8.14 -14.49 7.44
C GLY A 130 -7.98 -13.05 6.98
N VAL A 131 -8.04 -12.80 5.68
CA VAL A 131 -8.01 -11.43 5.13
C VAL A 131 -9.18 -10.60 5.66
N TYR A 132 -10.39 -11.14 5.62
CA TYR A 132 -11.59 -10.44 6.09
C TYR A 132 -11.54 -10.20 7.61
N TYR A 133 -11.10 -11.19 8.37
CA TYR A 133 -10.91 -11.07 9.82
C TYR A 133 -9.89 -9.97 10.15
N ASN A 134 -8.72 -9.97 9.50
CA ASN A 134 -7.68 -8.98 9.72
C ASN A 134 -8.14 -7.55 9.36
N LEU A 135 -8.86 -7.38 8.25
CA LEU A 135 -9.43 -6.08 7.90
C LEU A 135 -10.40 -5.58 8.98
N ASN A 136 -11.26 -6.45 9.51
CA ASN A 136 -12.19 -6.06 10.58
C ASN A 136 -11.48 -5.64 11.86
N GLN A 137 -10.37 -6.29 12.22
CA GLN A 137 -9.67 -6.01 13.47
C GLN A 137 -8.70 -4.83 13.35
N LEU A 138 -7.98 -4.73 12.24
CA LEU A 138 -6.80 -3.88 12.14
C LEU A 138 -7.01 -2.63 11.26
N TRP A 139 -8.09 -2.60 10.45
CA TRP A 139 -8.30 -1.52 9.49
C TRP A 139 -8.38 -0.13 10.16
N LYS A 140 -9.05 -0.04 11.30
CA LYS A 140 -9.16 1.21 12.06
C LYS A 140 -7.80 1.74 12.54
N GLU A 141 -6.89 0.85 12.92
CA GLU A 141 -5.53 1.23 13.35
C GLU A 141 -4.71 1.76 12.18
N VAL A 142 -4.81 1.12 11.02
CA VAL A 142 -4.15 1.59 9.79
C VAL A 142 -4.68 2.95 9.37
N ILE A 143 -5.99 3.12 9.42
CA ILE A 143 -6.64 4.40 9.06
C ILE A 143 -6.30 5.50 10.07
N ALA A 144 -6.11 5.16 11.35
CA ALA A 144 -5.66 6.13 12.36
C ALA A 144 -4.18 6.55 12.18
N CYS A 145 -3.46 5.97 11.21
CA CYS A 145 -2.07 6.31 10.92
C CYS A 145 -1.93 7.80 10.54
N ASP A 146 -0.98 8.46 11.21
CA ASP A 146 -0.52 9.81 10.86
C ASP A 146 0.98 9.94 11.14
N PHE A 147 1.79 9.42 10.23
CA PHE A 147 3.25 9.50 10.34
C PHE A 147 3.81 10.89 10.07
N LEU A 148 3.03 11.78 9.45
CA LEU A 148 3.40 13.18 9.31
C LEU A 148 3.62 13.86 10.68
N HIS A 149 2.95 13.37 11.73
CA HIS A 149 3.08 13.88 13.09
C HIS A 149 3.72 12.87 14.05
N THR A 150 3.54 11.57 13.82
CA THR A 150 3.94 10.54 14.80
C THR A 150 5.26 9.85 14.49
N ALA A 151 5.79 9.97 13.26
CA ALA A 151 7.04 9.33 12.85
C ALA A 151 7.88 10.24 11.93
N GLN A 152 8.23 11.41 12.43
CA GLN A 152 9.06 12.39 11.72
C GLN A 152 10.55 12.07 11.76
N LYS A 153 10.98 11.13 12.62
CA LYS A 153 12.35 10.67 12.74
C LYS A 153 12.43 9.15 12.83
N LEU A 154 13.36 8.56 12.08
CA LEU A 154 13.75 7.16 12.16
C LEU A 154 15.29 7.07 12.24
N ASP A 155 15.82 6.33 13.20
CA ASP A 155 17.27 6.19 13.41
C ASP A 155 17.87 5.02 12.59
N VAL A 156 17.26 4.71 11.44
CA VAL A 156 17.70 3.69 10.49
C VAL A 156 17.69 4.25 9.05
N PRO A 157 18.50 3.73 8.12
CA PRO A 157 18.37 4.03 6.70
C PRO A 157 16.97 3.70 6.17
N VAL A 158 16.38 4.60 5.37
CA VAL A 158 15.01 4.47 4.83
C VAL A 158 15.04 4.55 3.30
N PHE A 159 14.43 3.57 2.67
CA PHE A 159 14.22 3.51 1.22
C PHE A 159 12.72 3.41 0.95
N ILE A 160 12.18 4.28 0.12
CA ILE A 160 10.80 4.19 -0.33
C ILE A 160 10.79 3.87 -1.82
N THR A 161 10.20 2.72 -2.16
CA THR A 161 9.96 2.29 -3.54
C THR A 161 8.48 2.49 -3.85
N GLN A 162 8.18 3.46 -4.70
CA GLN A 162 6.81 3.90 -4.94
C GLN A 162 6.45 3.89 -6.42
N GLY A 163 5.33 3.25 -6.75
CA GLY A 163 4.75 3.31 -8.09
C GLY A 163 4.17 4.69 -8.38
N ARG A 164 4.45 5.20 -9.58
CA ARG A 164 3.96 6.52 -10.03
C ARG A 164 2.44 6.59 -10.09
N HIS A 165 1.80 5.47 -10.37
CA HIS A 165 0.37 5.36 -10.62
C HIS A 165 -0.41 4.75 -9.44
N ASP A 166 0.21 4.64 -8.27
CA ASP A 166 -0.42 4.08 -7.08
C ASP A 166 -1.57 4.98 -6.60
N ARG A 167 -2.79 4.44 -6.57
CA ARG A 167 -3.98 5.10 -6.05
C ARG A 167 -4.56 4.37 -4.83
N ASN A 168 -3.92 3.26 -4.46
CA ASN A 168 -4.23 2.56 -3.22
C ASN A 168 -3.52 3.21 -2.02
N THR A 169 -2.23 3.54 -2.21
CA THR A 169 -1.44 4.38 -1.29
C THR A 169 -0.85 5.54 -2.09
N PRO A 170 -1.60 6.65 -2.26
CA PRO A 170 -1.23 7.76 -3.13
C PRO A 170 0.15 8.32 -2.79
N PRO A 171 1.05 8.41 -3.78
CA PRO A 171 2.43 8.80 -3.56
C PRO A 171 2.60 10.21 -2.99
N GLU A 172 1.62 11.08 -3.19
CA GLU A 172 1.64 12.47 -2.74
C GLU A 172 1.79 12.58 -1.22
N ILE A 173 1.09 11.70 -0.47
CA ILE A 173 1.10 11.70 1.00
C ILE A 173 2.38 11.08 1.52
N ALA A 174 2.76 9.93 0.97
CA ALA A 174 3.98 9.23 1.33
C ALA A 174 5.22 10.09 1.05
N LYS A 175 5.21 10.84 -0.09
CA LYS A 175 6.30 11.76 -0.45
C LYS A 175 6.41 12.93 0.52
N ARG A 176 5.28 13.50 0.93
CA ARG A 176 5.23 14.57 1.91
C ARG A 176 5.81 14.15 3.26
N TRP A 177 5.44 12.94 3.73
CA TRP A 177 6.05 12.34 4.92
C TRP A 177 7.55 12.11 4.73
N PHE A 178 7.95 11.50 3.62
CA PHE A 178 9.35 11.22 3.32
C PHE A 178 10.20 12.49 3.28
N ASP A 179 9.69 13.59 2.71
CA ASP A 179 10.43 14.85 2.61
C ASP A 179 10.68 15.45 4.00
N ALA A 180 9.71 15.36 4.89
CA ALA A 180 9.81 15.82 6.28
C ALA A 180 10.57 14.86 7.21
N LEU A 181 10.74 13.58 6.80
CA LEU A 181 11.40 12.57 7.63
C LEU A 181 12.87 12.87 7.85
N GLU A 182 13.33 12.80 9.09
CA GLU A 182 14.73 12.75 9.49
C GLU A 182 15.21 11.29 9.58
N ALA A 183 16.26 10.94 8.84
CA ALA A 183 16.87 9.62 8.88
C ALA A 183 18.37 9.71 8.53
N PRO A 184 19.24 8.75 9.01
CA PRO A 184 20.68 8.74 8.71
C PRO A 184 20.97 8.69 7.20
N LYS A 185 20.15 7.98 6.47
CA LYS A 185 20.12 7.93 5.00
C LYS A 185 18.67 7.76 4.57
N LYS A 186 18.23 8.48 3.53
CA LYS A 186 16.91 8.27 2.94
C LYS A 186 16.96 8.39 1.43
N GLU A 187 16.30 7.47 0.74
CA GLU A 187 16.19 7.46 -0.71
C GLU A 187 14.76 7.23 -1.14
N TRP A 188 14.28 8.03 -2.10
CA TRP A 188 12.99 7.85 -2.76
C TRP A 188 13.20 7.37 -4.17
N ILE A 189 12.63 6.20 -4.50
CA ILE A 189 12.85 5.52 -5.76
C ILE A 189 11.50 5.36 -6.48
N TRP A 190 11.35 6.08 -7.59
CA TRP A 190 10.17 5.99 -8.42
C TRP A 190 10.20 4.76 -9.33
N PHE A 191 9.05 4.10 -9.45
CA PHE A 191 8.76 3.07 -10.42
C PHE A 191 7.72 3.62 -11.39
N GLU A 192 8.18 3.98 -12.58
CA GLU A 192 7.41 4.80 -13.53
C GLU A 192 6.27 4.03 -14.21
N GLN A 193 6.41 2.71 -14.33
CA GLN A 193 5.42 1.82 -14.94
C GLN A 193 4.74 0.92 -13.89
N SER A 194 4.65 1.40 -12.67
CA SER A 194 4.03 0.68 -11.56
C SER A 194 2.95 1.51 -10.87
N ALA A 195 1.96 0.82 -10.32
CA ALA A 195 1.02 1.33 -9.36
C ALA A 195 1.38 0.82 -7.96
N HIS A 196 0.55 -0.04 -7.34
CA HIS A 196 0.71 -0.43 -5.94
C HIS A 196 1.80 -1.47 -5.68
N SER A 197 2.23 -2.22 -6.70
CA SER A 197 3.11 -3.38 -6.52
C SER A 197 4.34 -3.37 -7.42
N PRO A 198 5.29 -2.42 -7.25
CA PRO A 198 6.53 -2.36 -8.04
C PRO A 198 7.31 -3.67 -8.05
N THR A 199 7.24 -4.45 -6.97
CA THR A 199 7.87 -5.79 -6.84
C THR A 199 7.41 -6.80 -7.89
N HIS A 200 6.21 -6.63 -8.43
CA HIS A 200 5.62 -7.48 -9.45
C HIS A 200 5.54 -6.80 -10.82
N GLU A 201 5.29 -5.50 -10.82
CA GLU A 201 5.05 -4.72 -12.03
C GLU A 201 6.36 -4.37 -12.75
N GLU A 202 7.42 -4.03 -12.01
CA GLU A 202 8.79 -3.78 -12.51
C GLU A 202 9.81 -4.62 -11.73
N LYS A 203 9.59 -5.94 -11.63
CA LYS A 203 10.32 -6.88 -10.77
C LYS A 203 11.84 -6.86 -10.95
N ASP A 204 12.31 -6.78 -12.19
CA ASP A 204 13.75 -6.84 -12.49
C ASP A 204 14.44 -5.57 -11.99
N ARG A 205 13.82 -4.41 -12.20
CA ARG A 205 14.29 -3.13 -11.67
C ARG A 205 14.22 -3.11 -10.14
N TRP A 206 13.16 -3.63 -9.55
CA TRP A 206 13.04 -3.70 -8.09
C TRP A 206 14.16 -4.57 -7.48
N ASN A 207 14.44 -5.73 -8.07
CA ASN A 207 15.52 -6.60 -7.63
C ASN A 207 16.89 -5.92 -7.78
N GLU A 208 17.11 -5.17 -8.84
CA GLU A 208 18.35 -4.41 -9.05
C GLU A 208 18.52 -3.33 -7.98
N VAL A 209 17.48 -2.55 -7.69
CA VAL A 209 17.46 -1.54 -6.61
C VAL A 209 17.81 -2.17 -5.27
N MET A 210 17.17 -3.29 -4.93
CA MET A 210 17.46 -3.99 -3.69
C MET A 210 18.93 -4.42 -3.61
N ARG A 211 19.47 -5.01 -4.67
CA ARG A 211 20.83 -5.51 -4.69
C ARG A 211 21.88 -4.39 -4.65
N THR A 212 21.66 -3.29 -5.37
CA THR A 212 22.68 -2.24 -5.57
C THR A 212 22.59 -1.09 -4.58
N GLN A 213 21.37 -0.70 -4.16
CA GLN A 213 21.17 0.49 -3.35
C GLN A 213 20.86 0.14 -1.89
N VAL A 214 20.14 -0.94 -1.62
CA VAL A 214 19.72 -1.33 -0.28
C VAL A 214 20.74 -2.27 0.36
N LEU A 215 21.01 -3.42 -0.25
CA LEU A 215 21.89 -4.45 0.34
C LEU A 215 23.39 -4.08 0.21
N GLY A 216 23.76 -3.18 -0.69
CA GLY A 216 25.12 -2.67 -0.84
C GLY A 216 25.56 -1.63 0.20
N ILE A 217 24.70 -1.30 1.17
CA ILE A 217 25.05 -0.41 2.27
C ILE A 217 25.91 -1.19 3.26
N LYS A 218 27.17 -0.75 3.40
CA LYS A 218 28.11 -1.20 4.44
C LYS A 218 28.02 -0.33 5.69
#